data_7d71086308c0403e22cba8b96bedbc53
#
_entry.id   7d71086308c0403e22cba8b96bedbc53
#
_cell.length_a   1.000
_cell.length_b   1.000
_cell.length_c   1.000
_cell.angle_alpha   90.00
_cell.angle_beta   90.00
_cell.angle_gamma   90.00
#
_symmetry.space_group_name_H-M   'P 1'
#
loop_
_entity.id
_entity.type
_entity.pdbx_description
1 polymer ?
#
loop_
_entity_poly.entity_id
_entity_poly.type
_entity_poly.pdbx_seq_one_letter_code
_entity_poly.pdbx_strand_id
1 'polypeptide(L)'
;LGRYHAQVSVIPEDRERKLFGYLAPGAGVHSVFPAFLSKWIGEKSVSFTTTTNGSTRGMVPIGTYDDVIPMDILATPLMRSLLVGDVEKAIELGCLELDEEDVALCTYACPGKYEFGPVLRDLLTQIEKEG
;
A
#
# COMPACT_ATOMS: atom_id res chain seq x y z
N LEU A 1 4.20 9.08 18.67
CA LEU A 1 5.42 8.39 18.24
C LEU A 1 5.68 7.21 19.17
N GLY A 2 5.81 6.00 18.61
CA GLY A 2 6.29 4.85 19.34
C GLY A 2 7.79 4.96 19.65
N ARG A 3 8.28 4.06 20.52
CA ARG A 3 9.67 4.09 21.00
C ARG A 3 10.72 3.97 19.88
N TYR A 4 10.39 3.25 18.83
CA TYR A 4 11.30 2.93 17.73
C TYR A 4 11.08 3.77 16.47
N HIS A 5 10.07 4.65 16.44
CA HIS A 5 9.82 5.49 15.28
C HIS A 5 10.91 6.55 15.14
N ALA A 6 11.63 6.52 14.02
CA ALA A 6 12.71 7.44 13.72
C ALA A 6 12.26 8.68 12.95
N GLN A 7 11.09 8.63 12.30
CA GLN A 7 10.61 9.72 11.42
C GLN A 7 9.10 9.90 11.52
N VAL A 8 8.63 11.13 11.34
CA VAL A 8 7.22 11.49 11.18
C VAL A 8 7.08 12.29 9.90
N SER A 9 6.19 11.85 9.04
CA SER A 9 5.79 12.57 7.84
C SER A 9 4.36 13.08 7.98
N VAL A 10 4.10 14.29 7.51
CA VAL A 10 2.78 14.92 7.56
C VAL A 10 2.38 15.31 6.15
N ILE A 11 1.18 14.93 5.75
CA ILE A 11 0.59 15.29 4.46
C ILE A 11 -0.76 15.96 4.68
N PRO A 12 -1.20 16.89 3.79
CA PRO A 12 -2.50 17.54 3.93
C PRO A 12 -3.63 16.52 3.71
N GLU A 13 -4.66 16.63 4.56
CA GLU A 13 -5.87 15.84 4.41
C GLU A 13 -6.68 16.38 3.23
N ASP A 14 -7.06 15.49 2.31
CA ASP A 14 -7.89 15.82 1.15
C ASP A 14 -9.26 15.14 1.28
N ARG A 15 -10.29 15.95 1.45
CA ARG A 15 -11.69 15.52 1.54
C ARG A 15 -12.51 15.91 0.31
N GLU A 16 -11.89 16.64 -0.64
CA GLU A 16 -12.58 17.12 -1.82
C GLU A 16 -12.63 16.04 -2.92
N ARG A 17 -13.83 15.76 -3.40
CA ARG A 17 -14.02 14.89 -4.56
C ARG A 17 -14.10 15.72 -5.82
N LYS A 18 -13.13 15.54 -6.72
CA LYS A 18 -13.15 16.18 -8.04
C LYS A 18 -14.27 15.60 -8.90
N LEU A 19 -15.21 16.46 -9.31
CA LEU A 19 -16.25 16.07 -10.25
C LEU A 19 -15.61 15.60 -11.56
N PHE A 20 -16.00 14.43 -12.05
CA PHE A 20 -15.40 13.79 -13.24
C PHE A 20 -13.88 13.57 -13.17
N GLY A 21 -13.31 13.44 -11.97
CA GLY A 21 -11.86 13.21 -11.78
C GLY A 21 -11.30 12.00 -12.54
N TYR A 22 -12.13 11.00 -12.81
CA TYR A 22 -11.78 9.81 -13.59
C TYR A 22 -11.61 10.06 -15.10
N LEU A 23 -12.13 11.19 -15.63
CA LEU A 23 -11.94 11.62 -17.02
C LEU A 23 -10.81 12.65 -17.17
N ALA A 24 -10.28 13.14 -16.04
CA ALA A 24 -9.23 14.14 -16.05
C ALA A 24 -7.91 13.53 -16.54
N PRO A 25 -7.11 14.24 -17.35
CA PRO A 25 -5.81 13.74 -17.83
C PRO A 25 -4.77 13.57 -16.73
N GLY A 26 -5.05 14.03 -15.50
CA GLY A 26 -4.24 13.80 -14.32
C GLY A 26 -2.86 14.46 -14.32
N ALA A 27 -2.77 15.69 -14.82
CA ALA A 27 -1.50 16.42 -14.92
C ALA A 27 -0.82 16.66 -13.56
N GLY A 28 -1.59 16.79 -12.47
CA GLY A 28 -1.09 16.99 -11.09
C GLY A 28 -1.31 15.77 -10.19
N VAL A 29 -1.57 14.59 -10.74
CA VAL A 29 -1.82 13.36 -9.97
C VAL A 29 -0.63 12.43 -10.11
N HIS A 30 -0.09 11.98 -8.95
CA HIS A 30 0.97 10.98 -8.94
C HIS A 30 0.38 9.56 -9.12
N SER A 31 1.08 8.74 -9.90
CA SER A 31 0.80 7.32 -10.04
C SER A 31 2.09 6.53 -10.24
N VAL A 32 2.19 5.35 -9.64
CA VAL A 32 3.27 4.39 -9.88
C VAL A 32 3.27 3.95 -11.34
N PHE A 33 2.09 3.74 -11.90
CA PHE A 33 1.91 3.36 -13.31
C PHE A 33 1.83 4.59 -14.22
N PRO A 34 2.29 4.50 -15.49
CA PRO A 34 2.25 5.60 -16.45
C PRO A 34 0.83 5.81 -17.02
N ALA A 35 -0.17 5.93 -16.13
CA ALA A 35 -1.59 6.07 -16.51
C ALA A 35 -2.03 7.53 -16.67
N PHE A 36 -1.24 8.48 -16.14
CA PHE A 36 -1.58 9.90 -16.15
C PHE A 36 -0.57 10.74 -16.91
N LEU A 37 -1.04 11.89 -17.39
CA LEU A 37 -0.26 12.83 -18.19
C LEU A 37 0.93 13.41 -17.39
N SER A 38 0.85 13.48 -16.06
CA SER A 38 1.92 13.90 -15.16
C SER A 38 3.23 13.12 -15.36
N LYS A 39 3.14 11.83 -15.68
CA LYS A 39 4.32 10.99 -15.96
C LYS A 39 5.04 11.42 -17.26
N TRP A 40 4.30 11.93 -18.23
CA TRP A 40 4.82 12.37 -19.53
C TRP A 40 5.38 13.81 -19.49
N ILE A 41 4.80 14.65 -18.65
CA ILE A 41 5.24 16.05 -18.47
C ILE A 41 6.52 16.12 -17.63
N GLY A 42 6.86 15.04 -16.90
CA GLY A 42 8.10 14.97 -16.13
C GLY A 42 8.12 15.89 -14.92
N GLU A 43 6.97 16.11 -14.27
CA GLU A 43 6.88 16.88 -13.03
C GLU A 43 7.74 16.22 -11.94
N LYS A 44 8.79 16.92 -11.51
CA LYS A 44 9.77 16.42 -10.52
C LYS A 44 9.29 16.50 -9.07
N SER A 45 8.18 17.20 -8.82
CA SER A 45 7.65 17.41 -7.48
C SER A 45 6.13 17.24 -7.51
N VAL A 46 5.63 16.23 -6.83
CA VAL A 46 4.19 15.97 -6.68
C VAL A 46 3.83 16.17 -5.21
N SER A 47 2.78 16.96 -4.96
CA SER A 47 2.21 17.12 -3.63
C SER A 47 1.31 15.93 -3.32
N PHE A 48 1.70 15.12 -2.34
CA PHE A 48 0.88 14.03 -1.85
C PHE A 48 -0.20 14.55 -0.89
N THR A 49 -1.37 13.93 -0.95
CA THR A 49 -2.47 14.13 -0.01
C THR A 49 -2.96 12.79 0.51
N THR A 50 -3.88 12.80 1.48
CA THR A 50 -4.45 11.54 2.03
C THR A 50 -5.42 10.83 1.08
N THR A 51 -5.75 11.41 -0.07
CA THR A 51 -6.68 10.76 -1.02
C THR A 51 -6.03 9.61 -1.78
N THR A 52 -6.72 8.48 -1.85
CA THR A 52 -6.32 7.34 -2.69
C THR A 52 -6.75 7.49 -4.15
N ASN A 53 -7.43 8.60 -4.51
CA ASN A 53 -7.96 8.87 -5.85
C ASN A 53 -8.85 7.74 -6.41
N GLY A 54 -9.62 7.09 -5.55
CA GLY A 54 -10.56 6.03 -5.94
C GLY A 54 -10.90 5.11 -4.76
N SER A 55 -11.69 4.07 -5.05
CA SER A 55 -12.08 3.05 -4.07
C SER A 55 -11.23 1.79 -4.19
N THR A 56 -11.23 0.97 -3.14
CA THR A 56 -10.63 -0.36 -3.13
C THR A 56 -11.21 -1.23 -4.24
N ARG A 57 -10.34 -1.97 -4.93
CA ARG A 57 -10.68 -2.89 -6.01
C ARG A 57 -10.03 -4.24 -5.74
N GLY A 58 -10.40 -5.28 -6.50
CA GLY A 58 -9.76 -6.59 -6.40
C GLY A 58 -8.24 -6.50 -6.51
N MET A 59 -7.53 -7.26 -5.70
CA MET A 59 -6.08 -7.33 -5.75
C MET A 59 -5.61 -7.90 -7.08
N VAL A 60 -4.64 -7.24 -7.69
CA VAL A 60 -3.96 -7.73 -8.89
C VAL A 60 -2.59 -8.26 -8.47
N PRO A 61 -2.29 -9.55 -8.68
CA PRO A 61 -1.01 -10.16 -8.32
C PRO A 61 0.06 -9.78 -9.36
N ILE A 62 0.62 -8.60 -9.20
CA ILE A 62 1.71 -8.09 -10.04
C ILE A 62 3.02 -8.13 -9.26
N GLY A 63 4.15 -8.33 -9.93
CA GLY A 63 5.47 -8.42 -9.32
C GLY A 63 5.95 -7.13 -8.63
N THR A 64 5.20 -6.05 -8.68
CA THR A 64 5.56 -4.76 -8.05
C THR A 64 5.70 -4.88 -6.52
N TYR A 65 5.00 -5.82 -5.88
CA TYR A 65 5.17 -6.03 -4.43
C TYR A 65 6.53 -6.61 -4.09
N ASP A 66 7.04 -7.49 -4.94
CA ASP A 66 8.35 -8.12 -4.78
C ASP A 66 9.48 -7.10 -5.01
N ASP A 67 9.22 -6.04 -5.80
CA ASP A 67 10.18 -4.96 -6.06
C ASP A 67 10.29 -3.94 -4.90
N VAL A 68 9.26 -3.84 -4.04
CA VAL A 68 9.18 -2.80 -3.00
C VAL A 68 9.42 -3.33 -1.59
N ILE A 69 9.31 -4.62 -1.35
CA ILE A 69 9.67 -5.24 -0.07
C ILE A 69 11.18 -5.47 -0.02
N PRO A 70 11.87 -4.95 1.00
CA PRO A 70 13.33 -5.03 1.09
C PRO A 70 13.84 -6.37 1.65
N MET A 71 13.00 -7.39 1.75
CA MET A 71 13.32 -8.70 2.32
C MET A 71 13.16 -9.80 1.30
N ASP A 72 13.90 -10.89 1.47
CA ASP A 72 13.84 -12.08 0.59
C ASP A 72 12.65 -12.98 0.97
N ILE A 73 11.45 -12.46 0.74
CA ILE A 73 10.18 -13.16 0.96
C ILE A 73 9.33 -13.12 -0.31
N LEU A 74 8.39 -14.05 -0.41
CA LEU A 74 7.42 -14.07 -1.51
C LEU A 74 6.30 -13.04 -1.26
N ALA A 75 6.56 -11.76 -1.57
CA ALA A 75 5.69 -10.65 -1.23
C ALA A 75 4.28 -10.77 -1.84
N THR A 76 4.17 -11.08 -3.12
CA THR A 76 2.86 -11.19 -3.80
C THR A 76 1.96 -12.27 -3.19
N PRO A 77 2.42 -13.52 -2.95
CA PRO A 77 1.66 -14.52 -2.22
C PRO A 77 1.31 -14.10 -0.79
N LEU A 78 2.25 -13.47 -0.07
CA LEU A 78 2.03 -13.00 1.29
C LEU A 78 0.94 -11.93 1.34
N MET A 79 1.00 -10.88 0.52
CA MET A 79 -0.04 -9.85 0.45
C MET A 79 -1.42 -10.44 0.16
N ARG A 80 -1.47 -11.49 -0.66
CA ARG A 80 -2.73 -12.19 -0.94
C ARG A 80 -3.24 -12.96 0.27
N SER A 81 -2.39 -13.70 0.99
CA SER A 81 -2.80 -14.43 2.20
C SER A 81 -3.29 -13.49 3.30
N LEU A 82 -2.64 -12.32 3.46
CA LEU A 82 -3.09 -11.27 4.38
C LEU A 82 -4.51 -10.81 4.07
N LEU A 83 -4.82 -10.52 2.80
CA LEU A 83 -6.15 -10.03 2.39
C LEU A 83 -7.25 -11.09 2.51
N VAL A 84 -6.90 -12.37 2.39
CA VAL A 84 -7.85 -13.49 2.54
C VAL A 84 -8.02 -13.87 4.02
N GLY A 85 -7.08 -13.47 4.89
CA GLY A 85 -7.05 -13.85 6.30
C GLY A 85 -6.58 -15.30 6.51
N ASP A 86 -5.75 -15.81 5.61
CA ASP A 86 -5.16 -17.15 5.73
C ASP A 86 -3.93 -17.10 6.63
N VAL A 87 -4.18 -17.31 7.93
CA VAL A 87 -3.16 -17.20 8.98
C VAL A 87 -2.03 -18.21 8.78
N GLU A 88 -2.36 -19.47 8.52
CA GLU A 88 -1.35 -20.53 8.36
C GLU A 88 -0.41 -20.23 7.19
N LYS A 89 -1.00 -19.81 6.07
CA LYS A 89 -0.23 -19.46 4.88
C LYS A 89 0.60 -18.20 5.06
N ALA A 90 0.07 -17.21 5.78
CA ALA A 90 0.81 -15.99 6.08
C ALA A 90 2.03 -16.25 6.97
N ILE A 91 1.91 -17.12 7.98
CA ILE A 91 3.02 -17.55 8.84
C ILE A 91 4.08 -18.27 7.99
N GLU A 92 3.67 -19.23 7.18
CA GLU A 92 4.58 -19.96 6.29
C GLU A 92 5.35 -19.04 5.33
N LEU A 93 4.73 -17.95 4.91
CA LEU A 93 5.32 -16.94 4.01
C LEU A 93 6.12 -15.86 4.72
N GLY A 94 6.24 -15.90 6.05
CA GLY A 94 7.10 -15.03 6.83
C GLY A 94 6.45 -13.77 7.38
N CYS A 95 5.13 -13.73 7.58
CA CYS A 95 4.45 -12.54 8.12
C CYS A 95 4.92 -12.13 9.52
N LEU A 96 5.50 -13.06 10.30
CA LEU A 96 6.01 -12.81 11.65
C LEU A 96 7.30 -11.97 11.66
N GLU A 97 7.96 -11.84 10.53
CA GLU A 97 9.20 -11.06 10.39
C GLU A 97 8.89 -9.60 9.96
N LEU A 98 7.62 -9.26 9.73
CA LEU A 98 7.18 -7.98 9.21
C LEU A 98 6.57 -7.09 10.30
N ASP A 99 6.80 -5.79 10.16
CA ASP A 99 6.03 -4.76 10.85
C ASP A 99 5.17 -3.96 9.85
N GLU A 100 4.27 -3.12 10.35
CA GLU A 100 3.34 -2.33 9.52
C GLU A 100 4.08 -1.41 8.54
N GLU A 101 5.22 -0.87 8.94
CA GLU A 101 6.05 0.00 8.14
C GLU A 101 6.66 -0.71 6.91
N ASP A 102 6.97 -2.00 7.03
CA ASP A 102 7.57 -2.78 5.95
C ASP A 102 6.62 -2.95 4.77
N VAL A 103 5.32 -3.02 5.04
CA VAL A 103 4.27 -3.15 4.01
C VAL A 103 3.72 -1.82 3.52
N ALA A 104 4.21 -0.68 4.03
CA ALA A 104 3.73 0.64 3.63
C ALA A 104 3.96 0.92 2.14
N LEU A 105 5.10 0.51 1.58
CA LEU A 105 5.37 0.63 0.14
C LEU A 105 4.48 -0.28 -0.70
N CYS A 106 4.04 -1.43 -0.16
CA CYS A 106 3.05 -2.29 -0.83
C CYS A 106 1.69 -1.59 -0.92
N THR A 107 1.29 -0.87 0.13
CA THR A 107 0.07 -0.04 0.11
C THR A 107 0.16 1.04 -0.98
N TYR A 108 1.30 1.71 -1.08
CA TYR A 108 1.54 2.73 -2.11
C TYR A 108 1.54 2.15 -3.52
N ALA A 109 2.18 1.01 -3.74
CA ALA A 109 2.30 0.36 -5.04
C ALA A 109 1.02 -0.38 -5.46
N CYS A 110 0.08 -0.62 -4.54
CA CYS A 110 -1.11 -1.44 -4.78
C CYS A 110 -2.10 -0.78 -5.76
N PRO A 111 -2.34 -1.36 -6.94
CA PRO A 111 -3.35 -0.85 -7.86
C PRO A 111 -4.78 -1.04 -7.33
N GLY A 112 -4.99 -2.01 -6.44
CA GLY A 112 -6.26 -2.28 -5.76
C GLY A 112 -6.55 -1.34 -4.59
N LYS A 113 -5.57 -0.50 -4.19
CA LYS A 113 -5.68 0.50 -3.12
C LYS A 113 -6.00 -0.09 -1.75
N TYR A 114 -5.44 -1.24 -1.46
CA TYR A 114 -5.48 -1.84 -0.13
C TYR A 114 -4.48 -1.17 0.80
N GLU A 115 -4.87 -1.03 2.06
CA GLU A 115 -3.99 -0.63 3.15
C GLU A 115 -3.51 -1.89 3.87
N PHE A 116 -2.29 -2.32 3.59
CA PHE A 116 -1.75 -3.58 4.11
C PHE A 116 -1.32 -3.50 5.58
N GLY A 117 -0.93 -2.31 6.07
CA GLY A 117 -0.51 -2.13 7.46
C GLY A 117 -1.56 -2.60 8.47
N PRO A 118 -2.79 -2.03 8.45
CA PRO A 118 -3.87 -2.49 9.33
C PRO A 118 -4.20 -3.97 9.17
N VAL A 119 -4.20 -4.50 7.94
CA VAL A 119 -4.49 -5.92 7.68
C VAL A 119 -3.43 -6.82 8.31
N LEU A 120 -2.15 -6.45 8.19
CA LEU A 120 -1.05 -7.17 8.85
C LEU A 120 -1.21 -7.12 10.37
N ARG A 121 -1.50 -5.96 10.95
CA ARG A 121 -1.70 -5.79 12.39
C ARG A 121 -2.83 -6.65 12.93
N ASP A 122 -3.96 -6.67 12.24
CA ASP A 122 -5.11 -7.49 12.64
C ASP A 122 -4.76 -8.98 12.63
N LEU A 123 -4.06 -9.46 11.60
CA LEU A 123 -3.61 -10.84 11.49
C LEU A 123 -2.58 -11.20 12.59
N LEU A 124 -1.57 -10.36 12.83
CA LEU A 124 -0.60 -10.58 13.90
C LEU A 124 -1.27 -10.61 15.27
N THR A 125 -2.26 -9.74 15.50
CA THR A 125 -3.06 -9.73 16.74
C THR A 125 -3.88 -11.01 16.90
N GLN A 126 -4.40 -11.56 15.80
CA GLN A 126 -5.10 -12.83 15.81
C GLN A 126 -4.13 -13.97 16.19
N ILE A 127 -2.95 -14.02 15.58
CA ILE A 127 -1.92 -15.03 15.89
C ILE A 127 -1.53 -14.95 17.36
N GLU A 128 -1.33 -13.76 17.92
CA GLU A 128 -0.96 -13.56 19.32
C GLU A 128 -2.05 -14.10 20.29
N LYS A 129 -3.31 -14.01 19.91
CA LYS A 129 -4.44 -14.49 20.73
C LYS A 129 -4.69 -15.98 20.62
N GLU A 130 -4.42 -16.57 19.48
CA GLU A 130 -4.69 -17.99 19.19
C GLU A 130 -3.48 -18.90 19.50
N GLY A 131 -2.28 -18.33 19.53
CA GLY A 131 -1.01 -19.01 19.81
C GLY A 131 -0.70 -19.12 21.26
#